data_38ef93e41e4af725eafc3d9e4d385c67
#
_entry.id   38ef93e41e4af725eafc3d9e4d385c67
#
_cell.length_a   1.000
_cell.length_b   1.000
_cell.length_c   1.000
_cell.angle_alpha   90.00
_cell.angle_beta   90.00
_cell.angle_gamma   90.00
#
_symmetry.space_group_name_H-M   'P 1'
#
loop_
_entity.id
_entity.type
_entity.pdbx_description
1 polymer ?
#
loop_
_entity_poly.entity_id
_entity_poly.type
_entity_poly.pdbx_seq_one_letter_code
_entity_poly.pdbx_strand_id
1 'polypeptide(L)'
;LLVARIGYCEFNCTLCGQVCPTGAIAPLKLPEKQKNVIGLAVLKKDRCLPFAKGIECLVCEEHCPTGAKAIVMEEKELLIDGEMRRLKFPRVIDKLCIGCGICETKCPVEGASAVRIINEGESRRQRSGLLAGPYG
;
A
#
# COMPACT_ATOMS: atom_id res chain seq x y z
N LEU A 1 -2.37 -3.39 15.92
CA LEU A 1 -3.26 -2.94 14.85
C LEU A 1 -2.67 -1.71 14.13
N LEU A 2 -2.45 -1.81 12.85
CA LEU A 2 -1.99 -0.68 12.03
C LEU A 2 -3.20 0.05 11.45
N VAL A 3 -3.32 1.34 11.76
CA VAL A 3 -4.32 2.22 11.17
C VAL A 3 -3.62 3.11 10.15
N ALA A 4 -3.61 2.67 8.90
CA ALA A 4 -2.76 3.25 7.85
C ALA A 4 -3.10 4.71 7.49
N ARG A 5 -4.30 5.20 7.83
CA ARG A 5 -4.64 6.61 7.61
C ARG A 5 -3.99 7.54 8.65
N ILE A 6 -3.73 7.02 9.84
CA ILE A 6 -3.13 7.79 10.95
C ILE A 6 -1.61 7.62 10.97
N GLY A 7 -1.13 6.43 10.67
CA GLY A 7 0.28 6.12 10.67
C GLY A 7 0.61 4.93 9.78
N TYR A 8 1.86 4.70 9.52
CA TYR A 8 2.31 3.65 8.61
C TYR A 8 3.43 2.81 9.24
N CYS A 9 3.70 1.65 8.64
CA CYS A 9 4.84 0.82 9.00
C CYS A 9 6.11 1.37 8.31
N GLU A 10 7.08 1.81 9.10
CA GLU A 10 8.35 2.29 8.57
C GLU A 10 9.15 1.13 7.97
N PHE A 11 9.60 1.28 6.73
CA PHE A 11 10.29 0.23 5.97
C PHE A 11 11.57 -0.27 6.65
N ASN A 12 12.29 0.62 7.30
CA ASN A 12 13.56 0.33 7.98
C ASN A 12 13.42 0.13 9.49
N CYS A 13 12.25 -0.25 9.99
CA CYS A 13 11.97 -0.38 11.42
C CYS A 13 11.53 -1.80 11.77
N THR A 14 12.10 -2.35 12.85
CA THR A 14 11.75 -3.67 13.40
C THR A 14 11.33 -3.58 14.87
N LEU A 15 11.02 -2.38 15.36
CA LEU A 15 10.79 -2.10 16.78
C LEU A 15 9.63 -2.89 17.38
N CYS A 16 8.52 -3.03 16.66
CA CYS A 16 7.34 -3.74 17.15
C CYS A 16 7.63 -5.19 17.56
N GLY A 17 8.45 -5.91 16.78
CA GLY A 17 8.89 -7.26 17.13
C GLY A 17 9.83 -7.31 18.32
N GLN A 18 10.63 -6.26 18.53
CA GLN A 18 11.58 -6.17 19.65
C GLN A 18 10.88 -5.88 20.99
N VAL A 19 9.81 -5.10 20.98
CA VAL A 19 9.14 -4.63 22.20
C VAL A 19 7.87 -5.41 22.55
N CYS A 20 7.41 -6.32 21.72
CA CYS A 20 6.19 -7.08 21.97
C CYS A 20 6.37 -8.01 23.20
N PRO A 21 5.65 -7.78 24.33
CA PRO A 21 5.90 -8.54 25.56
C PRO A 21 5.40 -9.98 25.50
N THR A 22 4.44 -10.28 24.64
CA THR A 22 3.84 -11.61 24.50
C THR A 22 4.44 -12.45 23.37
N GLY A 23 5.33 -11.86 22.55
CA GLY A 23 5.87 -12.53 21.37
C GLY A 23 4.86 -12.71 20.23
N ALA A 24 3.69 -12.08 20.32
CA ALA A 24 2.66 -12.13 19.26
C ALA A 24 3.17 -11.55 17.96
N ILE A 25 4.05 -10.54 18.03
CA ILE A 25 4.79 -10.01 16.89
C ILE A 25 6.16 -10.64 16.92
N ALA A 26 6.44 -11.55 15.99
CA ALA A 26 7.72 -12.24 15.91
C ALA A 26 8.86 -11.25 15.61
N PRO A 27 9.99 -11.30 16.34
CA PRO A 27 11.15 -10.47 16.02
C PRO A 27 11.73 -10.91 14.67
N LEU A 28 11.92 -9.95 13.78
CA LEU A 28 12.47 -10.18 12.44
C LEU A 28 13.75 -9.36 12.26
N LYS A 29 14.69 -9.90 11.49
CA LYS A 29 15.83 -9.14 11.01
C LYS A 29 15.35 -8.18 9.93
N LEU A 30 16.03 -7.05 9.76
CA LEU A 30 15.59 -6.00 8.82
C LEU A 30 15.37 -6.52 7.38
N PRO A 31 16.26 -7.34 6.77
CA PRO A 31 15.99 -7.89 5.44
C PRO A 31 14.74 -8.77 5.36
N GLU A 32 14.48 -9.57 6.39
CA GLU A 32 13.28 -10.40 6.49
C GLU A 32 12.01 -9.54 6.65
N LYS A 33 12.08 -8.51 7.47
CA LYS A 33 10.98 -7.56 7.70
C LYS A 33 10.58 -6.84 6.41
N GLN A 34 11.55 -6.42 5.62
CA GLN A 34 11.31 -5.72 4.35
C GLN A 34 10.64 -6.60 3.28
N LYS A 35 10.74 -7.91 3.42
CA LYS A 35 10.07 -8.90 2.56
C LYS A 35 8.77 -9.41 3.14
N ASN A 36 8.48 -9.11 4.41
CA ASN A 36 7.30 -9.59 5.09
C ASN A 36 6.07 -8.76 4.67
N VAL A 37 5.09 -9.44 4.10
CA VAL A 37 3.85 -8.80 3.63
C VAL A 37 2.85 -8.72 4.79
N ILE A 38 2.37 -7.52 5.09
CA ILE A 38 1.36 -7.29 6.13
C ILE A 38 -0.01 -6.90 5.56
N GLY A 39 -0.08 -6.67 4.28
CA GLY A 39 -1.32 -6.34 3.60
C GLY A 39 -1.09 -6.00 2.13
N LEU A 40 -2.12 -5.49 1.49
CA LEU A 40 -2.12 -5.10 0.09
C LEU A 40 -2.80 -3.74 -0.07
N ALA A 41 -2.18 -2.85 -0.83
CA ALA A 41 -2.78 -1.58 -1.20
C ALA A 41 -3.82 -1.79 -2.31
N VAL A 42 -5.01 -1.25 -2.11
CA VAL A 42 -6.10 -1.25 -3.09
C VAL A 42 -6.46 0.18 -3.43
N LEU A 43 -6.48 0.50 -4.71
CA LEU A 43 -6.80 1.83 -5.21
C LEU A 43 -8.29 1.97 -5.48
N LYS A 44 -8.90 3.00 -4.88
CA LYS A 44 -10.28 3.40 -5.16
C LYS A 44 -10.28 4.52 -6.20
N LYS A 45 -10.59 4.18 -7.43
CA LYS A 45 -10.54 5.11 -8.56
C LYS A 45 -11.51 6.28 -8.44
N ASP A 46 -12.65 6.08 -7.77
CA ASP A 46 -13.66 7.11 -7.54
C ASP A 46 -13.17 8.26 -6.64
N ARG A 47 -12.10 8.05 -5.89
CA ARG A 47 -11.51 9.06 -4.99
C ARG A 47 -10.13 9.54 -5.45
N CYS A 48 -9.41 8.76 -6.22
CA CYS A 48 -8.06 9.10 -6.70
C CYS A 48 -8.10 10.29 -7.66
N LEU A 49 -7.30 11.33 -7.41
CA LEU A 49 -7.33 12.58 -8.16
C LEU A 49 -7.22 12.42 -9.68
N PRO A 50 -6.26 11.62 -10.23
CA PRO A 50 -6.22 11.42 -11.68
C PRO A 50 -7.48 10.79 -12.25
N PHE A 51 -8.04 9.78 -11.58
CA PHE A 51 -9.23 9.09 -12.05
C PHE A 51 -10.53 9.87 -11.81
N ALA A 52 -10.63 10.53 -10.65
CA ALA A 52 -11.87 11.19 -10.25
C ALA A 52 -12.00 12.63 -10.78
N LYS A 53 -10.88 13.35 -10.87
CA LYS A 53 -10.88 14.79 -11.18
C LYS A 53 -9.95 15.17 -12.34
N GLY A 54 -9.20 14.23 -12.90
CA GLY A 54 -8.24 14.52 -13.97
C GLY A 54 -7.08 15.42 -13.52
N ILE A 55 -6.72 15.39 -12.24
CA ILE A 55 -5.64 16.17 -11.65
C ILE A 55 -4.45 15.23 -11.43
N GLU A 56 -3.28 15.61 -11.93
CA GLU A 56 -2.06 14.81 -11.76
C GLU A 56 -1.66 14.69 -10.29
N CYS A 57 -1.35 13.46 -9.84
CA CYS A 57 -0.90 13.18 -8.49
C CYS A 57 0.05 11.99 -8.48
N LEU A 58 1.26 12.18 -7.96
CA LEU A 58 2.32 11.18 -7.91
C LEU A 58 2.67 10.75 -6.49
N VAL A 59 1.95 11.20 -5.48
CA VAL A 59 2.32 11.08 -4.06
C VAL A 59 2.52 9.64 -3.63
N CYS A 60 1.60 8.75 -3.95
CA CYS A 60 1.69 7.35 -3.53
C CYS A 60 2.87 6.61 -4.17
N GLU A 61 3.19 6.90 -5.42
CA GLU A 61 4.35 6.33 -6.11
C GLU A 61 5.66 6.86 -5.51
N GLU A 62 5.77 8.16 -5.29
CA GLU A 62 6.96 8.79 -4.75
C GLU A 62 7.32 8.28 -3.35
N HIS A 63 6.31 7.96 -2.53
CA HIS A 63 6.50 7.51 -1.14
C HIS A 63 6.57 6.00 -0.99
N CYS A 64 6.37 5.21 -2.03
CA CYS A 64 6.48 3.76 -1.97
C CYS A 64 7.93 3.35 -1.65
N PRO A 65 8.20 2.66 -0.51
CA PRO A 65 9.57 2.40 -0.04
C PRO A 65 10.21 1.17 -0.66
N THR A 66 9.46 0.33 -1.36
CA THR A 66 9.98 -0.91 -1.94
C THR A 66 11.04 -0.61 -3.02
N GLY A 67 12.11 -1.39 -3.07
CA GLY A 67 13.21 -1.19 -4.02
C GLY A 67 12.73 -1.19 -5.47
N ALA A 68 11.93 -2.18 -5.85
CA ALA A 68 11.12 -2.13 -7.06
C ALA A 68 9.77 -1.55 -6.64
N LYS A 69 9.41 -0.39 -7.16
CA LYS A 69 8.19 0.32 -6.77
C LYS A 69 6.94 -0.56 -6.96
N ALA A 70 6.18 -0.76 -5.88
CA ALA A 70 4.91 -1.48 -5.94
C ALA A 70 3.79 -0.64 -6.57
N ILE A 71 3.94 0.67 -6.58
CA ILE A 71 3.04 1.58 -7.28
C ILE A 71 3.78 2.17 -8.47
N VAL A 72 3.24 1.97 -9.66
CA VAL A 72 3.79 2.50 -10.91
C VAL A 72 2.79 3.43 -11.57
N MET A 73 3.28 4.38 -12.33
CA MET A 73 2.45 5.33 -13.06
C MET A 73 2.33 4.91 -14.52
N GLU A 74 1.09 4.79 -15.00
CA GLU A 74 0.78 4.53 -16.40
C GLU A 74 0.28 5.81 -17.05
N GLU A 75 0.94 6.23 -18.14
CA GLU A 75 0.49 7.38 -18.93
C GLU A 75 -0.65 6.97 -19.85
N LYS A 76 -1.72 7.77 -19.83
CA LYS A 76 -2.85 7.61 -20.74
C LYS A 76 -3.27 8.97 -21.28
N GLU A 77 -3.66 8.99 -22.54
CA GLU A 77 -4.23 10.18 -23.16
C GLU A 77 -5.75 10.14 -23.02
N LEU A 78 -6.31 11.18 -22.43
CA LEU A 78 -7.75 11.32 -22.19
C LEU A 78 -8.26 12.65 -22.71
N LEU A 79 -9.49 12.64 -23.20
CA LEU A 79 -10.20 13.86 -23.56
C LEU A 79 -10.84 14.46 -22.29
N ILE A 80 -10.30 15.59 -21.83
CA ILE A 80 -10.78 16.29 -20.63
C ILE A 80 -11.17 17.71 -21.06
N ASP A 81 -12.43 18.09 -20.84
CA ASP A 81 -12.97 19.41 -21.18
C ASP A 81 -12.74 19.80 -22.65
N GLY A 82 -12.82 18.84 -23.56
CA GLY A 82 -12.63 19.05 -24.98
C GLY A 82 -11.17 19.09 -25.44
N GLU A 83 -10.22 18.91 -24.53
CA GLU A 83 -8.78 18.86 -24.84
C GLU A 83 -8.19 17.47 -24.54
N MET A 84 -7.30 17.01 -25.41
CA MET A 84 -6.53 15.80 -25.18
C MET A 84 -5.43 16.09 -24.17
N ARG A 85 -5.51 15.45 -23.00
CA ARG A 85 -4.50 15.55 -21.96
C ARG A 85 -3.86 14.20 -21.70
N ARG A 86 -2.54 14.23 -21.49
CA ARG A 86 -1.79 13.07 -21.06
C ARG A 86 -1.67 13.12 -19.54
N LEU A 87 -2.24 12.11 -18.87
CA LEU A 87 -2.20 11.99 -17.42
C LEU A 87 -1.56 10.68 -17.00
N LYS A 88 -0.94 10.70 -15.85
CA LYS A 88 -0.37 9.52 -15.20
C LYS A 88 -1.36 8.97 -14.18
N PHE A 89 -1.62 7.67 -14.25
CA PHE A 89 -2.54 6.96 -13.37
C PHE A 89 -1.78 5.94 -12.54
N PRO A 90 -1.94 5.93 -11.20
CA PRO A 90 -1.26 4.94 -10.37
C PRO A 90 -1.86 3.55 -10.54
N ARG A 91 -0.98 2.55 -10.57
CA ARG A 91 -1.35 1.15 -10.57
C ARG A 91 -0.53 0.41 -9.52
N VAL A 92 -1.19 -0.39 -8.69
CA VAL A 92 -0.54 -1.21 -7.67
C VAL A 92 -0.13 -2.54 -8.28
N ILE A 93 1.12 -2.93 -8.05
CA ILE A 93 1.64 -4.25 -8.42
C ILE A 93 1.55 -5.14 -7.19
N ASP A 94 0.59 -6.03 -7.15
CA ASP A 94 0.24 -6.85 -5.99
C ASP A 94 1.43 -7.65 -5.45
N LYS A 95 2.26 -8.18 -6.35
CA LYS A 95 3.42 -9.01 -6.00
C LYS A 95 4.52 -8.23 -5.27
N LEU A 96 4.59 -6.92 -5.44
CA LEU A 96 5.62 -6.07 -4.86
C LEU A 96 5.15 -5.32 -3.62
N CYS A 97 3.84 -5.17 -3.43
CA CYS A 97 3.27 -4.45 -2.29
C CYS A 97 3.41 -5.24 -1.00
N ILE A 98 3.93 -4.60 0.05
CA ILE A 98 4.07 -5.20 1.38
C ILE A 98 3.00 -4.71 2.38
N GLY A 99 2.16 -3.76 2.00
CA GLY A 99 1.09 -3.26 2.84
C GLY A 99 1.54 -2.34 3.96
N CYS A 100 2.66 -1.62 3.81
CA CYS A 100 3.21 -0.74 4.85
C CYS A 100 2.30 0.44 5.21
N GLY A 101 1.42 0.86 4.31
CA GLY A 101 0.45 1.92 4.55
C GLY A 101 0.92 3.34 4.28
N ILE A 102 2.15 3.54 3.84
CA ILE A 102 2.67 4.89 3.57
C ILE A 102 1.82 5.61 2.52
N CYS A 103 1.45 4.93 1.44
CA CYS A 103 0.61 5.50 0.38
C CYS A 103 -0.76 5.96 0.90
N GLU A 104 -1.39 5.19 1.80
CA GLU A 104 -2.66 5.57 2.42
C GLU A 104 -2.50 6.78 3.36
N THR A 105 -1.44 6.80 4.18
CA THR A 105 -1.15 7.91 5.10
C THR A 105 -0.85 9.21 4.33
N LYS A 106 -0.10 9.12 3.24
CA LYS A 106 0.35 10.29 2.46
C LYS A 106 -0.62 10.76 1.40
N CYS A 107 -1.66 10.00 1.10
CA CYS A 107 -2.66 10.39 0.09
C CYS A 107 -3.27 11.75 0.40
N PRO A 108 -3.23 12.72 -0.55
CA PRO A 108 -3.69 14.09 -0.31
C PRO A 108 -5.21 14.24 -0.33
N VAL A 109 -5.96 13.19 -0.68
CA VAL A 109 -7.42 13.24 -0.71
C VAL A 109 -7.98 13.45 0.69
N GLU A 110 -8.87 14.42 0.84
CA GLU A 110 -9.52 14.71 2.12
C GLU A 110 -10.43 13.56 2.57
N GLY A 111 -10.50 13.34 3.87
CA GLY A 111 -11.29 12.27 4.46
C GLY A 111 -10.66 10.90 4.24
N ALA A 112 -11.43 9.94 3.71
CA ALA A 112 -10.92 8.61 3.40
C ALA A 112 -9.96 8.66 2.23
N SER A 113 -8.80 8.00 2.38
CA SER A 113 -7.78 7.91 1.34
C SER A 113 -8.31 7.18 0.09
N ALA A 114 -7.79 7.55 -1.07
CA ALA A 114 -8.04 6.82 -2.32
C ALA A 114 -7.34 5.46 -2.34
N VAL A 115 -6.24 5.31 -1.61
CA VAL A 115 -5.52 4.04 -1.44
C VAL A 115 -5.85 3.48 -0.07
N ARG A 116 -6.26 2.22 0.00
CA ARG A 116 -6.59 1.54 1.25
C ARG A 116 -5.77 0.27 1.38
N ILE A 117 -5.31 -0.01 2.60
CA ILE A 117 -4.59 -1.24 2.90
C ILE A 117 -5.57 -2.27 3.45
N ILE A 118 -5.55 -3.46 2.86
CA ILE A 118 -6.36 -4.61 3.29
C ILE A 118 -5.46 -5.77 3.69
N ASN A 119 -5.98 -6.73 4.44
CA ASN A 119 -5.22 -7.87 4.98
C ASN A 119 -5.05 -9.02 3.98
N GLU A 120 -4.98 -8.74 2.70
CA GLU A 120 -4.84 -9.76 1.68
C GLU A 120 -3.37 -10.07 1.43
N GLY A 121 -3.04 -11.35 1.21
CA GLY A 121 -1.70 -11.79 0.86
C GLY A 121 -0.66 -11.70 1.98
N GLU A 122 -1.06 -11.45 3.22
CA GLU A 122 -0.11 -11.31 4.32
C GLU A 122 0.69 -12.59 4.61
N SER A 123 1.98 -12.43 4.88
CA SER A 123 2.92 -13.55 5.09
C SER A 123 2.55 -14.44 6.28
N ARG A 124 1.95 -13.87 7.32
CA ARG A 124 1.49 -14.62 8.49
C ARG A 124 0.49 -15.71 8.09
N ARG A 125 -0.42 -15.40 7.20
CA ARG A 125 -1.43 -16.33 6.69
C ARG A 125 -0.79 -17.49 5.95
N GLN A 126 0.19 -17.20 5.13
CA GLN A 126 0.91 -18.21 4.34
C GLN A 126 1.67 -19.19 5.22
N ARG A 127 2.24 -18.72 6.35
CA ARG A 127 3.03 -19.56 7.26
C ARG A 127 2.19 -20.40 8.20
N SER A 128 1.05 -19.94 8.61
CA SER A 128 0.26 -20.59 9.67
C SER A 128 -0.53 -21.82 9.22
N GLY A 129 -0.72 -21.99 7.93
CA GLY A 129 -1.59 -23.05 7.40
C GLY A 129 -3.06 -22.95 7.80
N LEU A 130 -3.38 -21.97 8.67
CA LEU A 130 -4.73 -21.76 9.20
C LEU A 130 -5.74 -21.36 8.11
N LEU A 131 -5.26 -21.01 6.95
CA LEU A 131 -6.08 -20.58 5.84
C LEU A 131 -6.26 -21.62 4.75
N ALA A 132 -5.77 -22.83 4.97
CA ALA A 132 -6.21 -24.00 4.22
C ALA A 132 -7.65 -24.42 4.62
N GLY A 133 -8.23 -23.74 5.63
CA GLY A 133 -9.58 -23.95 6.09
C GLY A 133 -10.64 -23.09 5.38
N PRO A 134 -11.94 -23.25 5.77
CA PRO A 134 -13.07 -22.60 5.08
C PRO A 134 -13.09 -21.07 5.22
N TYR A 135 -12.21 -20.49 6.04
CA TYR A 135 -12.09 -19.04 6.25
C TYR A 135 -10.83 -18.45 5.60
N GLY A 136 -10.09 -19.27 4.86
CA GLY A 136 -8.85 -18.87 4.21
C GLY A 136 -9.02 -18.30 2.83
#